data_c5ad4d79b6d8bc591085928f27bfae35
#
_entry.id   c5ad4d79b6d8bc591085928f27bfae35
#
_cell.length_a   1.000
_cell.length_b   1.000
_cell.length_c   1.000
_cell.angle_alpha   90.00
_cell.angle_beta   90.00
_cell.angle_gamma   90.00
#
_symmetry.space_group_name_H-M   'P 1'
#
loop_
_entity.id
_entity.type
_entity.pdbx_description
1 polymer ?
#
loop_
_entity_poly.entity_id
_entity_poly.type
_entity_poly.pdbx_seq_one_letter_code
_entity_poly.pdbx_strand_id
1 'polypeptide(L)'
;MKSFTQNEYPKEIQELLGDMGETPWQQHTKLSLEWFLSYIKTDDWNARKESVVKYFKEQEEHVYKDQRQASKGAEDPKHRVAFHEDWVAWYLYLVECLHQRPLVSELSQSARVFPFFAAIGRHIEIAKKIEGIDAKLSEFLNSKINQPDSTLFELVVAIMYARNGYHVEFIPETALNKTPDLRVTKGEEKFFVECKRLAKITDYSEYERQEWRKRWFNLVPSLIKHNKSIFIDVVFKVELKDTNEYVLVKAFNEMKSKISKGKVLEYESEEITISINQIDMEKVNNHFDNFYVKWNSGQMVSLLADGFNSSENYTHLCTPKNLFRMGGDENNDILNIFCTGINSGFCARWVCFSEESIEKKAKDIKTHLSKAIRQVPDNEPTVVHISYETLHGPIIEFTRAKKIAESIDDFDCGGKDIRAIYCHAIQPSVSEEDWEIAETTIRFGKNGYEPTNILSHDLLLDEEGTVISEDTHWNEDFQAMLKM
;
A
#
# COMPACT_ATOMS: atom_id res chain seq x y z
N MET A 1 -1.15 -25.47 15.69
CA MET A 1 -1.42 -24.04 15.94
C MET A 1 -2.33 -23.90 17.14
N LYS A 2 -1.96 -23.14 18.18
CA LYS A 2 -2.93 -22.74 19.19
C LYS A 2 -3.81 -21.68 18.57
N SER A 3 -5.09 -21.98 18.36
CA SER A 3 -6.07 -20.98 17.99
C SER A 3 -6.12 -19.94 19.13
N PHE A 4 -6.14 -18.68 18.77
CA PHE A 4 -6.46 -17.60 19.70
C PHE A 4 -7.84 -17.91 20.29
N THR A 5 -7.96 -18.03 21.59
CA THR A 5 -9.26 -18.23 22.19
C THR A 5 -9.89 -16.84 22.34
N GLN A 6 -11.15 -16.70 21.91
CA GLN A 6 -11.96 -15.47 22.09
C GLN A 6 -11.89 -14.87 23.51
N ASN A 7 -11.46 -15.67 24.50
CA ASN A 7 -11.37 -15.29 25.91
C ASN A 7 -10.21 -14.33 26.25
N GLU A 8 -9.34 -13.98 25.29
CA GLU A 8 -8.17 -13.10 25.52
C GLU A 8 -8.43 -11.63 25.18
N TYR A 9 -9.59 -11.32 24.60
CA TYR A 9 -10.02 -9.95 24.34
C TYR A 9 -10.94 -9.41 25.44
N PRO A 10 -11.06 -8.09 25.60
CA PRO A 10 -12.12 -7.49 26.40
C PRO A 10 -13.50 -8.02 26.00
N LYS A 11 -14.40 -8.15 26.96
CA LYS A 11 -15.71 -8.80 26.76
C LYS A 11 -16.50 -8.18 25.61
N GLU A 12 -16.44 -6.86 25.48
CA GLU A 12 -17.12 -6.09 24.44
C GLU A 12 -16.62 -6.45 23.03
N ILE A 13 -15.32 -6.72 22.92
CA ILE A 13 -14.71 -7.17 21.65
C ILE A 13 -15.00 -8.64 21.40
N GLN A 14 -15.02 -9.46 22.46
CA GLN A 14 -15.42 -10.86 22.31
C GLN A 14 -16.85 -11.02 21.79
N GLU A 15 -17.78 -10.20 22.30
CA GLU A 15 -19.17 -10.17 21.85
C GLU A 15 -19.24 -9.73 20.38
N LEU A 16 -18.49 -8.68 19.98
CA LEU A 16 -18.44 -8.20 18.60
C LEU A 16 -17.85 -9.25 17.63
N LEU A 17 -16.73 -9.87 18.00
CA LEU A 17 -16.08 -10.89 17.17
C LEU A 17 -16.88 -12.21 17.12
N GLY A 18 -17.65 -12.53 18.18
CA GLY A 18 -18.46 -13.73 18.24
C GLY A 18 -19.69 -13.69 17.33
N ASP A 19 -20.24 -12.52 17.09
CA ASP A 19 -21.42 -12.31 16.24
C ASP A 19 -21.05 -12.14 14.75
N MET A 20 -19.80 -11.80 14.43
CA MET A 20 -19.32 -11.67 13.06
C MET A 20 -18.68 -12.99 12.60
N GLY A 21 -19.44 -13.80 11.87
CA GLY A 21 -18.89 -14.96 11.16
C GLY A 21 -17.78 -14.54 10.18
N GLU A 22 -16.88 -15.47 9.83
CA GLU A 22 -15.87 -15.22 8.78
C GLU A 22 -16.57 -14.80 7.47
N THR A 23 -16.21 -13.64 6.96
CA THR A 23 -16.67 -13.17 5.64
C THR A 23 -16.10 -14.05 4.52
N PRO A 24 -16.71 -14.09 3.31
CA PRO A 24 -16.18 -14.89 2.21
C PRO A 24 -14.71 -14.57 1.89
N TRP A 25 -14.31 -13.30 1.87
CA TRP A 25 -12.92 -12.93 1.59
C TRP A 25 -11.96 -13.39 2.70
N GLN A 26 -12.37 -13.40 3.96
CA GLN A 26 -11.57 -13.98 5.05
C GLN A 26 -11.36 -15.47 4.86
N GLN A 27 -12.42 -16.20 4.50
CA GLN A 27 -12.33 -17.64 4.19
C GLN A 27 -11.36 -17.91 3.03
N HIS A 28 -11.42 -17.08 1.97
CA HIS A 28 -10.52 -17.20 0.84
C HIS A 28 -9.06 -16.90 1.22
N THR A 29 -8.80 -15.86 2.00
CA THR A 29 -7.43 -15.57 2.47
C THR A 29 -6.87 -16.72 3.32
N LYS A 30 -7.70 -17.39 4.10
CA LYS A 30 -7.32 -18.57 4.88
C LYS A 30 -6.94 -19.76 4.01
N LEU A 31 -7.74 -20.04 2.98
CA LEU A 31 -7.46 -21.12 2.03
C LEU A 31 -6.12 -20.93 1.32
N SER A 32 -5.83 -19.71 0.86
CA SER A 32 -4.54 -19.40 0.21
C SER A 32 -3.38 -19.48 1.21
N LEU A 33 -3.54 -18.99 2.44
CA LEU A 33 -2.51 -19.11 3.47
C LEU A 33 -2.18 -20.57 3.79
N GLU A 34 -3.20 -21.40 4.02
CA GLU A 34 -3.03 -22.83 4.30
C GLU A 34 -2.33 -23.55 3.15
N TRP A 35 -2.70 -23.22 1.91
CA TRP A 35 -2.05 -23.75 0.72
C TRP A 35 -0.58 -23.35 0.64
N PHE A 36 -0.25 -22.07 0.83
CA PHE A 36 1.12 -21.58 0.81
C PHE A 36 1.97 -22.20 1.94
N LEU A 37 1.44 -22.27 3.15
CA LEU A 37 2.15 -22.88 4.28
C LEU A 37 2.39 -24.37 4.08
N SER A 38 1.63 -25.07 3.23
CA SER A 38 1.88 -26.47 2.91
C SER A 38 3.20 -26.73 2.19
N TYR A 39 3.81 -25.69 1.59
CA TYR A 39 5.14 -25.76 0.95
C TYR A 39 6.30 -25.41 1.88
N ILE A 40 6.02 -24.99 3.12
CA ILE A 40 7.03 -24.60 4.10
C ILE A 40 6.97 -25.59 5.27
N LYS A 41 8.14 -26.10 5.71
CA LYS A 41 8.17 -26.92 6.93
C LYS A 41 7.76 -26.09 8.14
N THR A 42 7.01 -26.70 9.06
CA THR A 42 6.48 -25.99 10.24
C THR A 42 7.57 -25.31 11.07
N ASP A 43 8.70 -25.99 11.28
CA ASP A 43 9.82 -25.43 12.05
C ASP A 43 10.47 -24.23 11.33
N ASP A 44 10.60 -24.32 9.99
CA ASP A 44 11.11 -23.21 9.19
C ASP A 44 10.16 -22.01 9.22
N TRP A 45 8.84 -22.25 9.11
CA TRP A 45 7.84 -21.18 9.27
C TRP A 45 7.90 -20.51 10.64
N ASN A 46 7.97 -21.30 11.71
CA ASN A 46 8.05 -20.75 13.06
C ASN A 46 9.30 -19.89 13.26
N ALA A 47 10.45 -20.34 12.78
CA ALA A 47 11.70 -19.58 12.86
C ALA A 47 11.63 -18.25 12.07
N ARG A 48 11.04 -18.26 10.87
CA ARG A 48 10.83 -17.04 10.07
C ARG A 48 9.88 -16.07 10.76
N LYS A 49 8.78 -16.56 11.32
CA LYS A 49 7.82 -15.77 12.09
C LYS A 49 8.45 -15.13 13.31
N GLU A 50 9.25 -15.88 14.09
CA GLU A 50 10.00 -15.34 15.24
C GLU A 50 10.95 -14.21 14.80
N SER A 51 11.61 -14.36 13.65
CA SER A 51 12.48 -13.32 13.10
C SER A 51 11.70 -12.04 12.76
N VAL A 52 10.51 -12.15 12.17
CA VAL A 52 9.62 -11.02 11.89
C VAL A 52 9.25 -10.31 13.20
N VAL A 53 8.76 -11.05 14.18
CA VAL A 53 8.33 -10.51 15.47
C VAL A 53 9.48 -9.79 16.18
N LYS A 54 10.66 -10.43 16.24
CA LYS A 54 11.86 -9.85 16.85
C LYS A 54 12.26 -8.54 16.18
N TYR A 55 12.30 -8.52 14.85
CA TYR A 55 12.65 -7.33 14.08
C TYR A 55 11.74 -6.14 14.41
N PHE A 56 10.43 -6.31 14.40
CA PHE A 56 9.51 -5.22 14.68
C PHE A 56 9.54 -4.77 16.15
N LYS A 57 9.80 -5.66 17.10
CA LYS A 57 10.04 -5.28 18.51
C LYS A 57 11.27 -4.38 18.65
N GLU A 58 12.34 -4.70 17.98
CA GLU A 58 13.56 -3.88 17.97
C GLU A 58 13.29 -2.51 17.35
N GLN A 59 12.51 -2.46 16.24
CA GLN A 59 12.15 -1.19 15.62
C GLN A 59 11.24 -0.33 16.51
N GLU A 60 10.30 -0.92 17.22
CA GLU A 60 9.44 -0.21 18.18
C GLU A 60 10.29 0.54 19.23
N GLU A 61 11.31 -0.11 19.80
CA GLU A 61 12.22 0.55 20.75
C GLU A 61 12.95 1.75 20.13
N HIS A 62 13.37 1.65 18.88
CA HIS A 62 14.02 2.74 18.16
C HIS A 62 13.07 3.91 17.92
N VAL A 63 11.83 3.68 17.49
CA VAL A 63 10.84 4.74 17.28
C VAL A 63 10.59 5.55 18.53
N TYR A 64 10.49 4.93 19.71
CA TYR A 64 10.33 5.65 20.97
C TYR A 64 11.57 6.47 21.36
N LYS A 65 12.77 5.94 21.12
CA LYS A 65 14.02 6.68 21.37
C LYS A 65 14.12 7.90 20.45
N ASP A 66 13.78 7.72 19.21
CA ASP A 66 13.85 8.76 18.16
C ASP A 66 12.84 9.88 18.38
N GLN A 67 11.61 9.59 18.81
CA GLN A 67 10.65 10.62 19.20
C GLN A 67 11.14 11.48 20.37
N ARG A 68 11.81 10.88 21.35
CA ARG A 68 12.45 11.62 22.45
C ARG A 68 13.62 12.47 21.97
N GLN A 69 14.38 12.03 20.98
CA GLN A 69 15.49 12.79 20.40
C GLN A 69 14.99 13.91 19.50
N ALA A 70 13.97 13.67 18.68
CA ALA A 70 13.32 14.70 17.85
C ALA A 70 12.77 15.84 18.71
N SER A 71 12.16 15.53 19.86
CA SER A 71 11.67 16.53 20.80
C SER A 71 12.77 17.42 21.41
N LYS A 72 14.04 16.97 21.33
CA LYS A 72 15.23 17.72 21.77
C LYS A 72 15.95 18.45 20.63
N GLY A 73 15.39 18.45 19.41
CA GLY A 73 16.01 19.07 18.24
C GLY A 73 17.15 18.26 17.62
N ALA A 74 17.19 16.94 17.83
CA ALA A 74 18.15 16.05 17.19
C ALA A 74 17.85 15.86 15.71
N GLU A 75 18.88 15.51 14.93
CA GLU A 75 18.72 15.18 13.49
C GLU A 75 17.70 14.06 13.25
N ASP A 76 17.06 14.10 12.08
CA ASP A 76 16.08 13.08 11.66
C ASP A 76 16.73 11.69 11.66
N PRO A 77 16.19 10.75 12.40
CA PRO A 77 16.66 9.38 12.36
C PRO A 77 16.52 8.80 10.94
N LYS A 78 17.60 8.27 10.41
CA LYS A 78 17.74 7.84 9.01
C LYS A 78 16.80 6.70 8.60
N HIS A 79 16.12 6.04 9.53
CA HIS A 79 15.38 4.79 9.28
C HIS A 79 14.06 4.75 10.06
N ARG A 80 13.06 5.53 9.64
CA ARG A 80 11.73 5.51 10.28
C ARG A 80 10.78 4.46 9.74
N VAL A 81 10.97 4.05 8.49
CA VAL A 81 10.19 2.95 7.91
C VAL A 81 11.14 1.78 7.76
N ALA A 82 10.98 0.82 8.64
CA ALA A 82 11.77 -0.39 8.63
C ALA A 82 10.93 -1.48 7.95
N PHE A 83 11.52 -2.14 6.98
CA PHE A 83 10.95 -3.31 6.34
C PHE A 83 11.77 -4.52 6.74
N HIS A 84 11.09 -5.59 7.12
CA HIS A 84 11.76 -6.87 7.34
C HIS A 84 12.34 -7.38 6.01
N GLU A 85 13.56 -7.90 6.03
CA GLU A 85 14.23 -8.38 4.81
C GLU A 85 13.50 -9.55 4.14
N ASP A 86 12.87 -10.42 4.94
CA ASP A 86 12.03 -11.52 4.47
C ASP A 86 10.58 -11.03 4.28
N TRP A 87 10.32 -10.43 3.13
CA TRP A 87 8.99 -9.90 2.79
C TRP A 87 7.92 -10.99 2.63
N VAL A 88 8.30 -12.19 2.20
CA VAL A 88 7.38 -13.32 2.12
C VAL A 88 6.89 -13.70 3.51
N ALA A 89 7.82 -13.85 4.47
CA ALA A 89 7.45 -14.12 5.85
C ALA A 89 6.58 -13.01 6.44
N TRP A 90 6.87 -11.75 6.13
CA TRP A 90 6.05 -10.62 6.55
C TRP A 90 4.62 -10.70 6.00
N TYR A 91 4.45 -11.00 4.72
CA TYR A 91 3.13 -11.11 4.09
C TYR A 91 2.32 -12.28 4.69
N LEU A 92 2.95 -13.46 4.81
CA LEU A 92 2.31 -14.61 5.45
C LEU A 92 1.93 -14.34 6.90
N TYR A 93 2.79 -13.62 7.65
CA TYR A 93 2.51 -13.21 9.03
C TYR A 93 1.30 -12.29 9.13
N LEU A 94 1.17 -11.29 8.24
CA LEU A 94 0.00 -10.39 8.20
C LEU A 94 -1.30 -11.18 7.97
N VAL A 95 -1.28 -12.11 7.00
CA VAL A 95 -2.46 -12.94 6.71
C VAL A 95 -2.75 -13.91 7.86
N GLU A 96 -1.73 -14.48 8.51
CA GLU A 96 -1.92 -15.31 9.72
C GLU A 96 -2.54 -14.48 10.86
N CYS A 97 -2.08 -13.24 11.05
CA CYS A 97 -2.62 -12.34 12.07
C CYS A 97 -4.09 -12.01 11.83
N LEU A 98 -4.52 -11.83 10.57
CA LEU A 98 -5.94 -11.62 10.26
C LEU A 98 -6.85 -12.68 10.86
N HIS A 99 -6.43 -13.96 10.84
CA HIS A 99 -7.23 -15.08 11.32
C HIS A 99 -7.04 -15.41 12.81
N GLN A 100 -5.84 -15.15 13.33
CA GLN A 100 -5.49 -15.52 14.69
C GLN A 100 -5.54 -14.34 15.65
N ARG A 101 -5.31 -13.13 15.16
CA ARG A 101 -5.11 -11.91 15.95
C ARG A 101 -5.56 -10.66 15.16
N PRO A 102 -6.87 -10.53 14.85
CA PRO A 102 -7.36 -9.48 13.95
C PRO A 102 -7.00 -8.07 14.41
N LEU A 103 -6.82 -7.83 15.71
CA LEU A 103 -6.41 -6.54 16.26
C LEU A 103 -4.92 -6.20 16.02
N VAL A 104 -4.09 -7.17 15.63
CA VAL A 104 -2.66 -6.98 15.34
C VAL A 104 -2.43 -6.45 13.92
N SER A 105 -3.44 -6.48 13.06
CA SER A 105 -3.29 -6.11 11.65
C SER A 105 -2.74 -4.69 11.47
N GLU A 106 -1.86 -4.52 10.49
CA GLU A 106 -1.40 -3.23 9.99
C GLU A 106 -2.16 -2.93 8.69
N LEU A 107 -3.13 -1.99 8.75
CA LEU A 107 -4.12 -1.80 7.69
C LEU A 107 -3.51 -1.42 6.34
N SER A 108 -2.50 -0.55 6.33
CA SER A 108 -1.90 -0.07 5.08
C SER A 108 -1.19 -1.18 4.29
N GLN A 109 -0.52 -2.11 4.99
CA GLN A 109 0.10 -3.27 4.36
C GLN A 109 -0.95 -4.34 4.05
N SER A 110 -1.92 -4.51 4.93
CA SER A 110 -3.00 -5.47 4.77
C SER A 110 -3.83 -5.19 3.52
N ALA A 111 -4.20 -3.93 3.28
CA ALA A 111 -4.91 -3.50 2.07
C ALA A 111 -4.19 -3.87 0.76
N ARG A 112 -2.87 -4.02 0.80
CA ARG A 112 -2.04 -4.39 -0.36
C ARG A 112 -1.85 -5.89 -0.52
N VAL A 113 -1.98 -6.65 0.55
CA VAL A 113 -1.67 -8.09 0.60
C VAL A 113 -2.94 -8.94 0.54
N PHE A 114 -3.94 -8.61 1.35
CA PHE A 114 -5.12 -9.45 1.52
C PHE A 114 -5.91 -9.66 0.22
N PRO A 115 -6.09 -8.66 -0.66
CA PRO A 115 -6.82 -8.88 -1.91
C PRO A 115 -6.19 -9.93 -2.82
N PHE A 116 -4.85 -9.99 -2.89
CA PHE A 116 -4.15 -11.02 -3.66
C PHE A 116 -4.36 -12.42 -3.06
N PHE A 117 -4.27 -12.53 -1.73
CA PHE A 117 -4.53 -13.80 -1.05
C PHE A 117 -5.99 -14.22 -1.20
N ALA A 118 -6.94 -13.28 -1.09
CA ALA A 118 -8.36 -13.55 -1.29
C ALA A 118 -8.64 -14.03 -2.73
N ALA A 119 -8.10 -13.36 -3.75
CA ALA A 119 -8.27 -13.75 -5.15
C ALA A 119 -7.70 -15.14 -5.44
N ILE A 120 -6.51 -15.45 -4.90
CA ILE A 120 -5.89 -16.78 -5.05
C ILE A 120 -6.74 -17.84 -4.34
N GLY A 121 -7.17 -17.60 -3.11
CA GLY A 121 -7.95 -18.54 -2.33
C GLY A 121 -9.34 -18.81 -2.90
N ARG A 122 -10.00 -17.79 -3.45
CA ARG A 122 -11.28 -17.94 -4.16
C ARG A 122 -11.18 -18.93 -5.31
N HIS A 123 -10.08 -18.89 -6.04
CA HIS A 123 -9.86 -19.70 -7.22
C HIS A 123 -8.86 -20.84 -6.99
N ILE A 124 -8.69 -21.27 -5.76
CA ILE A 124 -7.66 -22.24 -5.35
C ILE A 124 -7.73 -23.57 -6.14
N GLU A 125 -8.93 -24.04 -6.45
CA GLU A 125 -9.12 -25.29 -7.22
C GLU A 125 -8.73 -25.13 -8.70
N ILE A 126 -8.77 -23.92 -9.23
CA ILE A 126 -8.27 -23.58 -10.56
C ILE A 126 -6.75 -23.43 -10.47
N ALA A 127 -6.27 -22.68 -9.48
CA ALA A 127 -4.85 -22.42 -9.27
C ALA A 127 -4.04 -23.70 -9.16
N LYS A 128 -4.49 -24.68 -8.37
CA LYS A 128 -3.82 -25.99 -8.19
C LYS A 128 -3.68 -26.81 -9.47
N LYS A 129 -4.44 -26.50 -10.53
CA LYS A 129 -4.39 -27.20 -11.82
C LYS A 129 -3.46 -26.54 -12.83
N ILE A 130 -2.92 -25.38 -12.51
CA ILE A 130 -1.97 -24.67 -13.38
C ILE A 130 -0.67 -25.45 -13.41
N GLU A 131 -0.17 -25.74 -14.60
CA GLU A 131 1.07 -26.50 -14.79
C GLU A 131 2.28 -25.70 -14.28
N GLY A 132 3.17 -26.33 -13.52
CA GLY A 132 4.36 -25.69 -12.94
C GLY A 132 4.11 -24.88 -11.66
N ILE A 133 2.86 -24.78 -11.17
CA ILE A 133 2.50 -23.99 -10.00
C ILE A 133 3.26 -24.42 -8.73
N ASP A 134 3.44 -25.74 -8.54
CA ASP A 134 4.13 -26.26 -7.34
C ASP A 134 5.59 -25.83 -7.29
N ALA A 135 6.28 -25.85 -8.43
CA ALA A 135 7.65 -25.38 -8.53
C ALA A 135 7.74 -23.86 -8.27
N LYS A 136 6.83 -23.08 -8.87
CA LYS A 136 6.76 -21.63 -8.69
C LYS A 136 6.50 -21.26 -7.23
N LEU A 137 5.56 -21.90 -6.56
CA LEU A 137 5.26 -21.66 -5.14
C LEU A 137 6.41 -22.11 -4.23
N SER A 138 7.01 -23.28 -4.50
CA SER A 138 8.16 -23.74 -3.72
C SER A 138 9.33 -22.77 -3.82
N GLU A 139 9.65 -22.26 -5.01
CA GLU A 139 10.67 -21.24 -5.20
C GLU A 139 10.32 -19.95 -4.46
N PHE A 140 9.13 -19.42 -4.67
CA PHE A 140 8.64 -18.18 -4.04
C PHE A 140 8.71 -18.24 -2.50
N LEU A 141 8.15 -19.30 -1.91
CA LEU A 141 7.97 -19.40 -0.47
C LEU A 141 9.26 -19.73 0.27
N ASN A 142 10.24 -20.37 -0.39
CA ASN A 142 11.54 -20.68 0.21
C ASN A 142 12.63 -19.66 -0.09
N SER A 143 12.36 -18.67 -0.94
CA SER A 143 13.25 -17.51 -1.15
C SER A 143 13.14 -16.53 0.01
N LYS A 144 14.28 -16.02 0.47
CA LYS A 144 14.35 -14.95 1.48
C LYS A 144 14.54 -13.57 0.86
N ILE A 145 15.03 -13.50 -0.36
CA ILE A 145 15.31 -12.26 -1.08
C ILE A 145 14.35 -12.21 -2.26
N ASN A 146 13.23 -11.54 -2.09
CA ASN A 146 12.28 -11.46 -3.19
C ASN A 146 11.39 -10.23 -3.08
N GLN A 147 10.76 -9.96 -4.19
CA GLN A 147 9.67 -9.01 -4.29
C GLN A 147 8.37 -9.82 -4.40
N PRO A 148 7.72 -10.18 -3.27
CA PRO A 148 6.54 -11.03 -3.27
C PRO A 148 5.42 -10.50 -4.17
N ASP A 149 5.34 -9.19 -4.33
CA ASP A 149 4.36 -8.55 -5.19
C ASP A 149 4.44 -9.01 -6.65
N SER A 150 5.64 -9.23 -7.19
CA SER A 150 5.80 -9.71 -8.58
C SER A 150 5.25 -11.12 -8.74
N THR A 151 5.60 -12.03 -7.84
CA THR A 151 5.12 -13.40 -7.90
C THR A 151 3.62 -13.51 -7.62
N LEU A 152 3.09 -12.74 -6.65
CA LEU A 152 1.64 -12.69 -6.40
C LEU A 152 0.90 -12.16 -7.64
N PHE A 153 1.46 -11.17 -8.33
CA PHE A 153 0.89 -10.66 -9.59
C PHE A 153 0.89 -11.73 -10.68
N GLU A 154 2.00 -12.44 -10.90
CA GLU A 154 2.08 -13.55 -11.86
C GLU A 154 1.05 -14.65 -11.55
N LEU A 155 0.84 -14.98 -10.27
CA LEU A 155 -0.14 -15.98 -9.83
C LEU A 155 -1.58 -15.55 -10.17
N VAL A 156 -1.97 -14.30 -9.88
CA VAL A 156 -3.33 -13.85 -10.19
C VAL A 156 -3.57 -13.69 -11.69
N VAL A 157 -2.54 -13.29 -12.47
CA VAL A 157 -2.61 -13.31 -13.94
C VAL A 157 -2.78 -14.73 -14.47
N ALA A 158 -2.04 -15.70 -13.98
CA ALA A 158 -2.17 -17.10 -14.37
C ALA A 158 -3.59 -17.63 -14.06
N ILE A 159 -4.13 -17.32 -12.88
CA ILE A 159 -5.49 -17.68 -12.48
C ILE A 159 -6.52 -17.00 -13.40
N MET A 160 -6.33 -15.74 -13.75
CA MET A 160 -7.21 -15.00 -14.64
C MET A 160 -7.31 -15.68 -16.02
N TYR A 161 -6.19 -16.10 -16.61
CA TYR A 161 -6.21 -16.87 -17.87
C TYR A 161 -6.93 -18.22 -17.70
N ALA A 162 -6.64 -18.94 -16.63
CA ALA A 162 -7.29 -20.22 -16.37
C ALA A 162 -8.82 -20.08 -16.19
N ARG A 163 -9.30 -19.00 -15.56
CA ARG A 163 -10.72 -18.64 -15.47
C ARG A 163 -11.35 -18.35 -16.82
N ASN A 164 -10.60 -17.79 -17.76
CA ASN A 164 -11.03 -17.55 -19.13
C ASN A 164 -10.98 -18.82 -20.01
N GLY A 165 -10.71 -19.97 -19.41
CA GLY A 165 -10.71 -21.28 -20.09
C GLY A 165 -9.44 -21.62 -20.87
N TYR A 166 -8.34 -20.92 -20.59
CA TYR A 166 -7.02 -21.28 -21.10
C TYR A 166 -6.39 -22.36 -20.23
N HIS A 167 -5.65 -23.25 -20.87
CA HIS A 167 -4.65 -24.06 -20.21
C HIS A 167 -3.41 -23.20 -19.98
N VAL A 168 -2.91 -23.15 -18.74
CA VAL A 168 -1.84 -22.25 -18.29
C VAL A 168 -0.67 -23.07 -17.75
N GLU A 169 0.54 -22.70 -18.17
CA GLU A 169 1.80 -23.31 -17.73
C GLU A 169 2.78 -22.22 -17.31
N PHE A 170 3.34 -22.31 -16.11
CA PHE A 170 4.50 -21.52 -15.70
C PHE A 170 5.76 -22.00 -16.41
N ILE A 171 6.49 -21.08 -17.04
CA ILE A 171 7.75 -21.41 -17.72
C ILE A 171 8.89 -21.25 -16.73
N PRO A 172 9.68 -22.31 -16.48
CA PRO A 172 10.82 -22.21 -15.56
C PRO A 172 11.85 -21.19 -16.06
N GLU A 173 12.30 -20.30 -15.17
CA GLU A 173 13.42 -19.43 -15.46
C GLU A 173 14.71 -20.25 -15.61
N THR A 174 15.50 -19.95 -16.64
CA THR A 174 16.81 -20.58 -16.83
C THR A 174 17.91 -19.54 -16.70
N ALA A 175 19.05 -19.91 -16.10
CA ALA A 175 20.19 -19.01 -15.93
C ALA A 175 20.77 -18.51 -17.28
N LEU A 176 20.49 -19.18 -18.37
CA LEU A 176 21.07 -18.91 -19.68
C LEU A 176 20.16 -18.06 -20.59
N ASN A 177 18.85 -18.19 -20.45
CA ASN A 177 17.88 -17.47 -21.30
C ASN A 177 16.77 -16.88 -20.45
N LYS A 178 16.48 -15.60 -20.68
CA LYS A 178 15.27 -14.98 -20.15
C LYS A 178 14.07 -15.53 -20.92
N THR A 179 13.09 -16.03 -20.19
CA THR A 179 11.87 -16.62 -20.72
C THR A 179 10.66 -15.80 -20.25
N PRO A 180 9.55 -15.80 -21.02
CA PRO A 180 8.29 -15.28 -20.53
C PRO A 180 7.81 -16.06 -19.31
N ASP A 181 6.94 -15.45 -18.51
CA ASP A 181 6.46 -16.05 -17.27
C ASP A 181 5.50 -17.21 -17.51
N LEU A 182 4.59 -17.09 -18.51
CA LEU A 182 3.55 -18.08 -18.76
C LEU A 182 3.47 -18.46 -20.24
N ARG A 183 3.03 -19.70 -20.49
CA ARG A 183 2.47 -20.16 -21.76
C ARG A 183 1.00 -20.46 -21.57
N VAL A 184 0.15 -19.96 -22.47
CA VAL A 184 -1.30 -20.17 -22.44
C VAL A 184 -1.80 -20.73 -23.75
N THR A 185 -2.75 -21.68 -23.69
CA THR A 185 -3.32 -22.33 -24.86
C THR A 185 -4.84 -22.51 -24.73
N LYS A 186 -5.57 -22.31 -25.82
CA LYS A 186 -7.02 -22.54 -25.88
C LYS A 186 -7.41 -22.95 -27.28
N GLY A 187 -7.77 -24.22 -27.48
CA GLY A 187 -7.95 -24.77 -28.80
C GLY A 187 -6.67 -24.72 -29.64
N GLU A 188 -6.71 -24.05 -30.78
CA GLU A 188 -5.54 -23.82 -31.64
C GLU A 188 -4.73 -22.56 -31.26
N GLU A 189 -5.30 -21.73 -30.41
CA GLU A 189 -4.66 -20.50 -29.97
C GLU A 189 -3.58 -20.80 -28.94
N LYS A 190 -2.39 -20.27 -29.17
CA LYS A 190 -1.23 -20.37 -28.28
C LYS A 190 -0.47 -19.06 -28.28
N PHE A 191 -0.11 -18.54 -27.10
CA PHE A 191 0.74 -17.38 -26.93
C PHE A 191 1.46 -17.41 -25.59
N PHE A 192 2.45 -16.52 -25.46
CA PHE A 192 3.17 -16.30 -24.22
C PHE A 192 2.59 -15.11 -23.45
N VAL A 193 2.80 -15.11 -22.14
CA VAL A 193 2.42 -14.00 -21.27
C VAL A 193 3.65 -13.57 -20.47
N GLU A 194 3.88 -12.27 -20.46
CA GLU A 194 4.95 -11.64 -19.69
C GLU A 194 4.35 -10.65 -18.69
N CYS A 195 4.74 -10.76 -17.43
CA CYS A 195 4.22 -9.96 -16.32
C CYS A 195 5.28 -9.01 -15.78
N LYS A 196 4.91 -7.75 -15.59
CA LYS A 196 5.80 -6.77 -14.94
C LYS A 196 5.03 -6.00 -13.89
N ARG A 197 5.58 -5.95 -12.67
CA ARG A 197 5.05 -5.12 -11.62
C ARG A 197 5.99 -3.97 -11.32
N LEU A 198 5.46 -2.74 -11.33
CA LEU A 198 6.22 -1.56 -10.99
C LEU A 198 6.43 -1.50 -9.47
N ALA A 199 7.61 -1.01 -9.07
CA ALA A 199 7.88 -0.74 -7.66
C ALA A 199 6.85 0.24 -7.09
N LYS A 200 6.46 0.00 -5.85
CA LYS A 200 5.41 0.73 -5.13
C LYS A 200 5.68 2.23 -5.01
N ILE A 201 6.92 2.62 -4.84
CA ILE A 201 7.33 4.01 -4.59
C ILE A 201 8.42 4.38 -5.59
N THR A 202 8.31 5.56 -6.21
CA THR A 202 9.36 6.11 -7.05
C THR A 202 10.48 6.67 -6.18
N ASP A 203 11.73 6.63 -6.68
CA ASP A 203 12.88 7.27 -6.01
C ASP A 203 12.61 8.75 -5.74
N TYR A 204 11.88 9.41 -6.64
CA TYR A 204 11.49 10.79 -6.46
C TYR A 204 10.50 10.99 -5.29
N SER A 205 9.49 10.14 -5.16
CA SER A 205 8.54 10.23 -4.05
C SER A 205 9.22 10.00 -2.70
N GLU A 206 10.18 9.08 -2.63
CA GLU A 206 10.97 8.88 -1.40
C GLU A 206 11.88 10.07 -1.12
N TYR A 207 12.52 10.64 -2.14
CA TYR A 207 13.31 11.85 -1.99
C TYR A 207 12.45 13.04 -1.49
N GLU A 208 11.26 13.22 -2.06
CA GLU A 208 10.31 14.27 -1.65
C GLU A 208 9.87 14.11 -0.17
N ARG A 209 9.63 12.86 0.27
CA ARG A 209 9.35 12.55 1.68
C ARG A 209 10.52 12.89 2.60
N GLN A 210 11.76 12.66 2.17
CA GLN A 210 12.95 13.03 2.94
C GLN A 210 13.07 14.54 3.06
N GLU A 211 12.82 15.28 1.98
CA GLU A 211 12.80 16.75 2.00
C GLU A 211 11.69 17.31 2.91
N TRP A 212 10.50 16.69 2.91
CA TRP A 212 9.45 17.02 3.87
C TRP A 212 9.90 16.80 5.31
N ARG A 213 10.48 15.64 5.62
CA ARG A 213 10.95 15.29 6.97
C ARG A 213 11.91 16.34 7.51
N LYS A 214 12.85 16.84 6.74
CA LYS A 214 13.76 17.91 7.16
C LYS A 214 12.99 19.16 7.62
N ARG A 215 12.02 19.60 6.84
CA ARG A 215 11.19 20.78 7.14
C ARG A 215 10.32 20.58 8.36
N TRP A 216 9.71 19.41 8.48
CA TRP A 216 8.92 19.02 9.64
C TRP A 216 9.77 19.02 10.92
N PHE A 217 10.94 18.40 10.92
CA PHE A 217 11.82 18.37 12.09
C PHE A 217 12.31 19.73 12.51
N ASN A 218 12.58 20.63 11.57
CA ASN A 218 12.91 22.01 11.88
C ASN A 218 11.74 22.74 12.57
N LEU A 219 10.49 22.40 12.23
CA LEU A 219 9.29 23.02 12.82
C LEU A 219 8.95 22.48 14.22
N VAL A 220 9.17 21.18 14.49
CA VAL A 220 8.76 20.49 15.74
C VAL A 220 9.17 21.23 17.02
N PRO A 221 10.40 21.76 17.19
CA PRO A 221 10.77 22.50 18.40
C PRO A 221 9.90 23.74 18.64
N SER A 222 9.47 24.42 17.56
CA SER A 222 8.60 25.59 17.65
C SER A 222 7.19 25.21 18.07
N LEU A 223 6.67 24.07 17.57
CA LEU A 223 5.36 23.53 17.94
C LEU A 223 5.33 23.16 19.44
N ILE A 224 6.34 22.41 19.89
CA ILE A 224 6.46 22.00 21.31
C ILE A 224 6.51 23.23 22.23
N LYS A 225 7.31 24.24 21.86
CA LYS A 225 7.41 25.48 22.64
C LYS A 225 6.09 26.25 22.68
N HIS A 226 5.28 26.17 21.64
CA HIS A 226 3.98 26.84 21.58
C HIS A 226 2.94 26.22 22.53
N ASN A 227 3.11 24.93 22.86
CA ASN A 227 2.30 24.19 23.86
C ASN A 227 0.79 24.15 23.57
N LYS A 228 0.37 24.22 22.29
CA LYS A 228 -1.00 23.98 21.84
C LYS A 228 -0.97 22.88 20.79
N SER A 229 -1.95 22.00 20.84
CA SER A 229 -2.13 20.97 19.80
C SER A 229 -2.61 21.63 18.51
N ILE A 230 -1.96 21.31 17.37
CA ILE A 230 -2.10 22.03 16.12
C ILE A 230 -2.16 21.06 14.96
N PHE A 231 -3.09 21.30 14.05
CA PHE A 231 -3.10 20.73 12.71
C PHE A 231 -2.59 21.76 11.70
N ILE A 232 -1.76 21.31 10.77
CA ILE A 232 -1.15 22.12 9.72
C ILE A 232 -1.41 21.43 8.38
N ASP A 233 -2.00 22.16 7.44
CA ASP A 233 -2.15 21.73 6.07
C ASP A 233 -1.22 22.53 5.16
N VAL A 234 -0.39 21.85 4.37
CA VAL A 234 0.66 22.48 3.57
C VAL A 234 0.56 22.07 2.11
N VAL A 235 0.44 23.05 1.24
CA VAL A 235 0.52 22.88 -0.20
C VAL A 235 1.80 23.53 -0.71
N PHE A 236 2.71 22.73 -1.28
CA PHE A 236 3.90 23.21 -1.96
C PHE A 236 3.57 23.54 -3.41
N LYS A 237 3.93 24.76 -3.84
CA LYS A 237 3.74 25.27 -5.20
C LYS A 237 4.96 25.02 -6.10
N VAL A 238 6.11 24.77 -5.49
CA VAL A 238 7.38 24.39 -6.13
C VAL A 238 7.87 23.08 -5.55
N GLU A 239 8.85 22.42 -6.19
CA GLU A 239 9.42 21.20 -5.63
C GLU A 239 9.97 21.45 -4.22
N LEU A 240 9.80 20.50 -3.31
CA LEU A 240 10.23 20.67 -1.92
C LEU A 240 11.73 21.02 -1.82
N LYS A 241 12.57 20.42 -2.68
CA LYS A 241 14.01 20.70 -2.69
C LYS A 241 14.36 22.17 -2.95
N ASP A 242 13.48 22.89 -3.66
CA ASP A 242 13.69 24.29 -4.06
C ASP A 242 13.14 25.27 -3.00
N THR A 243 12.47 24.78 -1.97
CA THR A 243 12.01 25.58 -0.83
C THR A 243 13.07 25.68 0.26
N ASN A 244 13.05 26.75 1.04
CA ASN A 244 13.91 26.87 2.21
C ASN A 244 13.58 25.82 3.27
N GLU A 245 14.58 25.19 3.91
CA GLU A 245 14.36 24.17 4.95
C GLU A 245 13.61 24.72 6.19
N TYR A 246 13.60 26.03 6.41
CA TYR A 246 12.91 26.71 7.50
C TYR A 246 11.63 27.41 7.07
N VAL A 247 11.12 27.14 5.85
CA VAL A 247 9.91 27.78 5.33
C VAL A 247 8.71 27.60 6.24
N LEU A 248 8.51 26.39 6.79
CA LEU A 248 7.44 26.10 7.74
C LEU A 248 7.62 26.85 9.06
N VAL A 249 8.85 26.96 9.56
CA VAL A 249 9.18 27.70 10.79
C VAL A 249 8.87 29.18 10.63
N LYS A 250 9.22 29.77 9.47
CA LYS A 250 8.92 31.17 9.17
C LYS A 250 7.42 31.42 9.17
N ALA A 251 6.66 30.64 8.39
CA ALA A 251 5.21 30.75 8.30
C ALA A 251 4.54 30.57 9.66
N PHE A 252 4.94 29.56 10.43
CA PHE A 252 4.43 29.33 11.78
C PHE A 252 4.69 30.51 12.72
N ASN A 253 5.90 31.08 12.70
CA ASN A 253 6.26 32.21 13.56
C ASN A 253 5.41 33.46 13.29
N GLU A 254 4.99 33.68 12.05
CA GLU A 254 4.10 34.79 11.67
C GLU A 254 2.66 34.62 12.18
N MET A 255 2.21 33.36 12.32
CA MET A 255 0.82 33.02 12.68
C MET A 255 0.63 32.64 14.15
N LYS A 256 1.65 32.12 14.84
CA LYS A 256 1.55 31.45 16.14
C LYS A 256 0.83 32.29 17.23
N SER A 257 0.98 33.62 17.24
CA SER A 257 0.33 34.51 18.21
C SER A 257 -1.18 34.64 18.01
N LYS A 258 -1.68 34.29 16.81
CA LYS A 258 -3.10 34.44 16.42
C LYS A 258 -3.86 33.10 16.52
N ILE A 259 -3.16 31.98 16.80
CA ILE A 259 -3.75 30.63 16.88
C ILE A 259 -4.72 30.56 18.06
N SER A 260 -5.97 30.24 17.78
CA SER A 260 -7.04 30.07 18.77
C SER A 260 -8.04 29.01 18.32
N LYS A 261 -8.74 28.38 19.29
CA LYS A 261 -9.78 27.36 19.03
C LYS A 261 -10.84 27.91 18.08
N GLY A 262 -11.22 27.13 17.09
CA GLY A 262 -12.27 27.44 16.11
C GLY A 262 -11.86 28.44 15.02
N LYS A 263 -10.58 28.81 14.93
CA LYS A 263 -10.08 29.71 13.90
C LYS A 263 -9.03 29.03 13.03
N VAL A 264 -9.26 29.03 11.73
CA VAL A 264 -8.26 28.66 10.71
C VAL A 264 -7.48 29.91 10.34
N LEU A 265 -6.17 29.80 10.33
CA LEU A 265 -5.25 30.86 9.89
C LEU A 265 -4.58 30.42 8.60
N GLU A 266 -4.47 31.32 7.65
CA GLU A 266 -3.83 31.06 6.38
C GLU A 266 -2.57 31.91 6.21
N TYR A 267 -1.58 31.34 5.54
CA TYR A 267 -0.36 31.99 5.11
C TYR A 267 -0.07 31.58 3.68
N GLU A 268 0.27 32.51 2.85
CA GLU A 268 0.59 32.30 1.45
C GLU A 268 1.91 32.97 1.07
N SER A 269 2.70 32.27 0.27
CA SER A 269 3.93 32.76 -0.35
C SER A 269 4.05 32.22 -1.79
N GLU A 270 5.13 32.55 -2.48
CA GLU A 270 5.42 31.99 -3.79
C GLU A 270 5.73 30.48 -3.72
N GLU A 271 6.28 30.00 -2.60
CA GLU A 271 6.70 28.61 -2.43
C GLU A 271 5.57 27.72 -1.86
N ILE A 272 4.76 28.23 -0.92
CA ILE A 272 3.81 27.43 -0.16
C ILE A 272 2.52 28.19 0.17
N THR A 273 1.45 27.43 0.33
CA THR A 273 0.26 27.83 1.08
C THR A 273 0.15 26.97 2.33
N ILE A 274 -0.11 27.56 3.48
CA ILE A 274 -0.31 26.84 4.75
C ILE A 274 -1.61 27.30 5.39
N SER A 275 -2.39 26.33 5.87
CA SER A 275 -3.45 26.59 6.84
C SER A 275 -3.09 25.98 8.19
N ILE A 276 -3.43 26.68 9.27
CA ILE A 276 -3.20 26.23 10.66
C ILE A 276 -4.46 26.39 11.47
N ASN A 277 -4.83 25.33 12.19
CA ASN A 277 -5.89 25.37 13.18
C ASN A 277 -5.48 24.68 14.49
N GLN A 278 -6.07 25.12 15.59
CA GLN A 278 -5.88 24.49 16.89
C GLN A 278 -6.78 23.26 17.00
N ILE A 279 -6.19 22.09 17.30
CA ILE A 279 -6.93 20.84 17.52
C ILE A 279 -7.78 20.97 18.79
N ASP A 280 -9.03 20.54 18.70
CA ASP A 280 -9.93 20.44 19.85
C ASP A 280 -9.63 19.19 20.66
N MET A 281 -8.72 19.32 21.63
CA MET A 281 -8.29 18.23 22.48
C MET A 281 -9.39 17.67 23.38
N GLU A 282 -10.47 18.41 23.62
CA GLU A 282 -11.65 17.93 24.33
C GLU A 282 -12.41 16.93 23.45
N LYS A 283 -12.71 17.32 22.19
CA LYS A 283 -13.32 16.41 21.19
C LYS A 283 -12.48 15.16 21.03
N VAL A 284 -11.14 15.30 20.89
CA VAL A 284 -10.21 14.18 20.75
C VAL A 284 -10.28 13.24 21.96
N ASN A 285 -10.20 13.77 23.18
CA ASN A 285 -10.19 12.91 24.37
C ASN A 285 -11.55 12.28 24.66
N ASN A 286 -12.67 12.94 24.34
CA ASN A 286 -14.00 12.36 24.46
C ASN A 286 -14.19 11.14 23.52
N HIS A 287 -13.49 11.10 22.39
CA HIS A 287 -13.49 9.91 21.52
C HIS A 287 -12.89 8.69 22.25
N PHE A 288 -11.79 8.87 22.97
CA PHE A 288 -11.14 7.81 23.71
C PHE A 288 -11.98 7.26 24.90
N ASP A 289 -12.98 7.97 25.34
CA ASP A 289 -13.92 7.48 26.38
C ASP A 289 -14.88 6.41 25.83
N ASN A 290 -15.04 6.35 24.50
CA ASN A 290 -15.97 5.45 23.83
C ASN A 290 -15.29 4.44 22.88
N PHE A 291 -14.07 4.72 22.43
CA PHE A 291 -13.40 3.92 21.41
C PHE A 291 -11.95 3.61 21.78
N TYR A 292 -11.52 2.42 21.44
CA TYR A 292 -10.10 2.07 21.44
C TYR A 292 -9.42 2.62 20.19
N VAL A 293 -8.36 3.38 20.37
CA VAL A 293 -7.59 3.97 19.26
C VAL A 293 -6.23 3.34 19.17
N LYS A 294 -5.97 2.72 18.03
CA LYS A 294 -4.68 2.11 17.75
C LYS A 294 -3.61 3.16 17.56
N TRP A 295 -2.47 2.97 18.20
CA TRP A 295 -1.33 3.88 18.08
C TRP A 295 -0.76 3.88 16.65
N ASN A 296 -0.47 5.07 16.11
CA ASN A 296 0.02 5.27 14.74
C ASN A 296 -0.92 4.75 13.63
N SER A 297 -2.21 4.77 13.83
CA SER A 297 -3.24 4.39 12.85
C SER A 297 -3.82 5.57 12.09
N GLY A 298 -4.57 5.28 11.00
CA GLY A 298 -5.40 6.28 10.31
C GLY A 298 -6.44 6.92 11.23
N GLN A 299 -7.03 6.15 12.16
CA GLN A 299 -7.94 6.66 13.19
C GLN A 299 -7.27 7.73 14.07
N MET A 300 -6.01 7.50 14.49
CA MET A 300 -5.24 8.51 15.23
C MET A 300 -5.01 9.79 14.41
N VAL A 301 -4.68 9.64 13.14
CA VAL A 301 -4.51 10.79 12.23
C VAL A 301 -5.82 11.54 12.05
N SER A 302 -6.93 10.82 11.83
CA SER A 302 -8.26 11.43 11.68
C SER A 302 -8.67 12.27 12.87
N LEU A 303 -8.42 11.79 14.09
CA LEU A 303 -8.69 12.56 15.32
C LEU A 303 -7.90 13.88 15.41
N LEU A 304 -6.72 13.94 14.80
CA LEU A 304 -5.84 15.11 14.84
C LEU A 304 -6.03 16.04 13.64
N ALA A 305 -6.46 15.51 12.49
CA ALA A 305 -6.57 16.23 11.24
C ALA A 305 -8.03 16.53 10.83
N ASP A 306 -9.01 16.06 11.61
CA ASP A 306 -10.45 16.10 11.32
C ASP A 306 -10.79 15.35 10.01
N GLY A 307 -10.11 14.22 9.79
CA GLY A 307 -10.27 13.29 8.67
C GLY A 307 -8.96 12.62 8.28
N PHE A 308 -9.07 11.50 7.58
CA PHE A 308 -7.94 10.74 7.05
C PHE A 308 -8.23 10.27 5.63
N ASN A 309 -7.28 10.49 4.73
CA ASN A 309 -7.29 9.96 3.37
C ASN A 309 -5.95 9.30 3.08
N SER A 310 -5.94 8.00 2.80
CA SER A 310 -4.71 7.23 2.58
C SER A 310 -3.91 7.64 1.32
N SER A 311 -4.53 8.36 0.39
CA SER A 311 -3.85 8.93 -0.79
C SER A 311 -3.05 10.21 -0.50
N GLU A 312 -3.21 10.78 0.70
CA GLU A 312 -2.53 11.98 1.15
C GLU A 312 -1.34 11.66 2.07
N ASN A 313 -0.44 12.63 2.23
CA ASN A 313 0.72 12.44 3.09
C ASN A 313 0.49 13.11 4.45
N TYR A 314 0.51 12.31 5.51
CA TYR A 314 0.40 12.78 6.89
C TYR A 314 1.68 12.55 7.68
N THR A 315 1.93 13.43 8.62
CA THR A 315 2.97 13.28 9.64
C THR A 315 2.42 13.79 10.96
N HIS A 316 2.54 13.00 12.01
CA HIS A 316 2.07 13.41 13.33
C HIS A 316 3.08 13.12 14.42
N LEU A 317 2.97 13.86 15.52
CA LEU A 317 3.71 13.67 16.76
C LEU A 317 2.74 13.85 17.92
N CYS A 318 2.55 12.81 18.71
CA CYS A 318 1.61 12.81 19.84
C CYS A 318 2.31 12.43 21.12
N THR A 319 1.79 12.96 22.25
CA THR A 319 2.17 12.51 23.58
C THR A 319 0.99 11.72 24.15
N PRO A 320 1.06 10.35 24.19
CA PRO A 320 -0.02 9.54 24.73
C PRO A 320 -0.16 9.72 26.24
N LYS A 321 -1.36 9.53 26.77
CA LYS A 321 -1.57 9.40 28.22
C LYS A 321 -1.00 8.08 28.71
N ASN A 322 -1.49 6.97 28.17
CA ASN A 322 -0.96 5.63 28.43
C ASN A 322 -1.01 4.83 27.12
N LEU A 323 -0.06 3.91 26.96
CA LEU A 323 -0.05 2.89 25.92
C LEU A 323 -0.29 1.54 26.55
N PHE A 324 -1.08 0.68 25.89
CA PHE A 324 -1.33 -0.68 26.31
C PHE A 324 -1.41 -1.60 25.10
N ARG A 325 -1.22 -2.89 25.32
CA ARG A 325 -1.42 -3.93 24.30
C ARG A 325 -2.75 -4.63 24.57
N MET A 326 -3.52 -4.81 23.51
CA MET A 326 -4.77 -5.55 23.57
C MET A 326 -4.48 -6.99 23.12
N GLY A 327 -4.84 -7.98 23.96
CA GLY A 327 -4.48 -9.37 23.73
C GLY A 327 -3.43 -9.89 24.73
N GLY A 328 -3.35 -11.20 24.92
CA GLY A 328 -2.63 -11.80 26.04
C GLY A 328 -1.17 -12.18 25.76
N ASP A 329 -0.69 -12.06 24.54
CA ASP A 329 0.64 -12.53 24.19
C ASP A 329 1.60 -11.35 23.89
N GLU A 330 2.19 -10.79 24.96
CA GLU A 330 3.18 -9.73 24.87
C GLU A 330 4.37 -10.07 23.96
N ASN A 331 4.59 -11.36 23.70
CA ASN A 331 5.72 -11.81 22.89
C ASN A 331 5.44 -11.79 21.38
N ASN A 332 4.18 -11.83 20.98
CA ASN A 332 3.81 -11.92 19.57
C ASN A 332 2.96 -10.74 19.05
N ASP A 333 2.46 -9.85 19.92
CA ASP A 333 1.54 -8.77 19.55
C ASP A 333 2.28 -7.46 19.29
N ILE A 334 3.14 -7.44 18.28
CA ILE A 334 4.03 -6.31 17.97
C ILE A 334 3.31 -5.07 17.42
N LEU A 335 2.18 -5.25 16.75
CA LEU A 335 1.44 -4.14 16.11
C LEU A 335 0.16 -3.77 16.86
N ASN A 336 -0.10 -4.41 17.99
CA ASN A 336 -1.33 -4.29 18.75
C ASN A 336 -1.20 -3.29 19.91
N ILE A 337 -0.82 -2.06 19.60
CA ILE A 337 -0.61 -1.00 20.59
C ILE A 337 -1.76 0.00 20.47
N PHE A 338 -2.44 0.22 21.59
CA PHE A 338 -3.52 1.19 21.74
C PHE A 338 -3.14 2.27 22.75
N CYS A 339 -3.82 3.41 22.67
CA CYS A 339 -3.68 4.45 23.70
C CYS A 339 -5.04 4.80 24.33
N THR A 340 -4.97 5.30 25.56
CA THR A 340 -6.16 5.70 26.35
C THR A 340 -6.47 7.18 26.25
N GLY A 341 -5.75 7.93 25.44
CA GLY A 341 -5.91 9.36 25.25
C GLY A 341 -4.60 10.04 24.91
N ILE A 342 -4.67 11.31 24.57
CA ILE A 342 -3.54 12.13 24.16
C ILE A 342 -3.45 13.36 25.03
N ASN A 343 -2.25 13.68 25.52
CA ASN A 343 -1.98 14.92 26.26
C ASN A 343 -1.79 16.11 25.30
N SER A 344 -1.09 15.88 24.18
CA SER A 344 -0.86 16.84 23.13
C SER A 344 -0.64 16.14 21.80
N GLY A 345 -0.96 16.78 20.69
CA GLY A 345 -0.75 16.25 19.36
C GLY A 345 -0.46 17.35 18.35
N PHE A 346 0.44 17.05 17.43
CA PHE A 346 0.71 17.87 16.25
C PHE A 346 0.52 16.96 15.04
N CYS A 347 -0.23 17.41 14.06
CA CYS A 347 -0.42 16.70 12.81
C CYS A 347 -0.19 17.65 11.65
N ALA A 348 0.40 17.15 10.57
CA ALA A 348 0.49 17.88 9.33
C ALA A 348 0.07 16.99 8.18
N ARG A 349 -0.75 17.53 7.28
CA ARG A 349 -0.99 17.03 5.94
C ARG A 349 -0.14 17.84 4.97
N TRP A 350 0.40 17.23 3.95
CA TRP A 350 1.16 17.93 2.95
C TRP A 350 1.03 17.34 1.55
N VAL A 351 1.10 18.20 0.56
CA VAL A 351 1.05 17.83 -0.86
C VAL A 351 1.93 18.79 -1.66
N CYS A 352 2.49 18.32 -2.77
CA CYS A 352 3.19 19.16 -3.73
C CYS A 352 2.47 19.12 -5.08
N PHE A 353 1.98 20.28 -5.51
CA PHE A 353 1.30 20.49 -6.79
C PHE A 353 2.17 21.25 -7.81
N SER A 354 3.50 21.28 -7.63
CA SER A 354 4.34 21.80 -8.71
C SER A 354 4.24 20.88 -9.94
N GLU A 355 4.27 21.46 -11.12
CA GLU A 355 4.19 20.74 -12.38
C GLU A 355 5.31 19.70 -12.47
N GLU A 356 6.54 20.06 -12.07
CA GLU A 356 7.70 19.17 -12.07
C GLU A 356 7.53 17.98 -11.10
N SER A 357 6.92 18.18 -9.94
CA SER A 357 6.65 17.12 -8.99
C SER A 357 5.62 16.14 -9.55
N ILE A 358 4.51 16.66 -10.10
CA ILE A 358 3.46 15.84 -10.73
C ILE A 358 4.06 15.00 -11.85
N GLU A 359 4.85 15.63 -12.74
CA GLU A 359 5.50 14.98 -13.87
C GLU A 359 6.46 13.85 -13.45
N LYS A 360 7.22 14.03 -12.35
CA LYS A 360 8.14 13.03 -11.82
C LYS A 360 7.46 11.90 -11.07
N LYS A 361 6.34 12.16 -10.41
CA LYS A 361 5.52 11.15 -9.72
C LYS A 361 4.72 10.31 -10.72
N ALA A 362 4.20 10.94 -11.77
CA ALA A 362 3.48 10.29 -12.86
C ALA A 362 4.43 9.52 -13.78
N LYS A 363 5.12 8.52 -13.24
CA LYS A 363 6.10 7.70 -13.97
C LYS A 363 5.40 6.80 -14.99
N ASP A 364 5.92 6.79 -16.22
CA ASP A 364 5.47 5.89 -17.28
C ASP A 364 5.97 4.45 -17.11
N ILE A 365 5.56 3.58 -18.02
CA ILE A 365 5.90 2.15 -18.03
C ILE A 365 6.98 1.77 -19.05
N LYS A 366 7.56 2.73 -19.78
CA LYS A 366 8.46 2.49 -20.91
C LYS A 366 9.64 1.57 -20.57
N THR A 367 10.24 1.78 -19.39
CA THR A 367 11.33 0.92 -18.90
C THR A 367 10.87 -0.51 -18.67
N HIS A 368 9.65 -0.72 -18.18
CA HIS A 368 9.08 -2.06 -17.92
C HIS A 368 8.69 -2.75 -19.22
N LEU A 369 8.10 -2.01 -20.17
CA LEU A 369 7.88 -2.51 -21.53
C LEU A 369 9.18 -2.97 -22.17
N SER A 370 10.24 -2.15 -22.10
CA SER A 370 11.55 -2.52 -22.65
C SER A 370 12.14 -3.77 -22.00
N LYS A 371 11.92 -3.98 -20.70
CA LYS A 371 12.34 -5.20 -20.00
C LYS A 371 11.50 -6.39 -20.44
N ALA A 372 10.18 -6.24 -20.57
CA ALA A 372 9.27 -7.28 -21.01
C ALA A 372 9.63 -7.77 -22.42
N ILE A 373 9.79 -6.85 -23.37
CA ILE A 373 10.12 -7.19 -24.76
C ILE A 373 11.43 -7.98 -24.90
N ARG A 374 12.40 -7.78 -24.01
CA ARG A 374 13.66 -8.56 -24.01
C ARG A 374 13.47 -10.01 -23.55
N GLN A 375 12.40 -10.32 -22.86
CA GLN A 375 12.07 -11.67 -22.37
C GLN A 375 11.15 -12.43 -23.33
N VAL A 376 10.47 -11.70 -24.20
CA VAL A 376 9.56 -12.24 -25.19
C VAL A 376 10.33 -12.94 -26.32
N PRO A 377 9.95 -14.16 -26.75
CA PRO A 377 10.55 -14.86 -27.87
C PRO A 377 10.34 -14.13 -29.20
N ASP A 378 11.23 -14.36 -30.15
CA ASP A 378 11.07 -13.85 -31.51
C ASP A 378 9.98 -14.65 -32.25
N ASN A 379 9.13 -13.96 -33.01
CA ASN A 379 8.07 -14.55 -33.85
C ASN A 379 7.02 -15.41 -33.12
N GLU A 380 6.90 -15.26 -31.81
CA GLU A 380 5.87 -15.96 -31.04
C GLU A 380 4.85 -14.93 -30.47
N PRO A 381 3.55 -15.19 -30.64
CA PRO A 381 2.51 -14.33 -30.10
C PRO A 381 2.67 -14.10 -28.60
N THR A 382 2.61 -12.86 -28.15
CA THR A 382 2.80 -12.53 -26.72
C THR A 382 1.83 -11.45 -26.26
N VAL A 383 1.37 -11.58 -25.03
CA VAL A 383 0.59 -10.58 -24.29
C VAL A 383 1.43 -10.10 -23.10
N VAL A 384 1.43 -8.79 -22.86
CA VAL A 384 2.17 -8.20 -21.74
C VAL A 384 1.20 -7.68 -20.71
N HIS A 385 1.40 -8.04 -19.44
CA HIS A 385 0.67 -7.50 -18.30
C HIS A 385 1.59 -6.63 -17.45
N ILE A 386 1.15 -5.40 -17.18
CA ILE A 386 1.89 -4.47 -16.34
C ILE A 386 0.99 -4.01 -15.21
N SER A 387 1.41 -4.21 -13.96
CA SER A 387 0.69 -3.70 -12.80
C SER A 387 1.46 -2.58 -12.11
N TYR A 388 0.72 -1.59 -11.61
CA TYR A 388 1.23 -0.48 -10.82
C TYR A 388 0.20 -0.03 -9.78
N GLU A 389 0.67 0.62 -8.73
CA GLU A 389 -0.22 1.17 -7.69
C GLU A 389 -0.46 2.66 -7.93
N THR A 390 -1.70 3.09 -7.71
CA THR A 390 -2.18 4.47 -7.83
C THR A 390 -2.32 5.09 -6.44
N LEU A 391 -1.20 5.62 -5.91
CA LEU A 391 -1.07 6.06 -4.51
C LEU A 391 -0.93 7.58 -4.34
N HIS A 392 -0.98 8.34 -5.44
CA HIS A 392 -0.60 9.77 -5.40
C HIS A 392 -1.76 10.73 -5.63
N GLY A 393 -2.98 10.20 -5.67
CA GLY A 393 -4.19 10.98 -5.90
C GLY A 393 -4.49 11.25 -7.40
N PRO A 394 -5.72 11.69 -7.71
CA PRO A 394 -6.27 11.66 -9.05
C PRO A 394 -5.49 12.49 -10.07
N ILE A 395 -4.97 13.65 -9.69
CA ILE A 395 -4.25 14.55 -10.62
C ILE A 395 -2.98 13.87 -11.19
N ILE A 396 -2.24 13.18 -10.32
CA ILE A 396 -1.01 12.48 -10.73
C ILE A 396 -1.37 11.23 -11.53
N GLU A 397 -2.44 10.53 -11.17
CA GLU A 397 -2.87 9.32 -11.87
C GLU A 397 -3.43 9.62 -13.26
N PHE A 398 -4.13 10.73 -13.46
CA PHE A 398 -4.49 11.22 -14.80
C PHE A 398 -3.26 11.48 -15.66
N THR A 399 -2.28 12.19 -15.11
CA THR A 399 -1.01 12.47 -15.82
C THR A 399 -0.27 11.17 -16.15
N ARG A 400 -0.25 10.20 -15.22
CA ARG A 400 0.35 8.88 -15.42
C ARG A 400 -0.35 8.09 -16.51
N ALA A 401 -1.68 8.00 -16.47
CA ALA A 401 -2.48 7.28 -17.45
C ALA A 401 -2.24 7.82 -18.87
N LYS A 402 -2.21 9.15 -19.03
CA LYS A 402 -1.87 9.80 -20.31
C LYS A 402 -0.47 9.40 -20.79
N LYS A 403 0.55 9.49 -19.95
CA LYS A 403 1.92 9.09 -20.28
C LYS A 403 2.04 7.61 -20.64
N ILE A 404 1.29 6.75 -19.96
CA ILE A 404 1.25 5.31 -20.27
C ILE A 404 0.69 5.10 -21.66
N ALA A 405 -0.44 5.73 -22.01
CA ALA A 405 -1.05 5.61 -23.33
C ALA A 405 -0.08 6.09 -24.44
N GLU A 406 0.48 7.28 -24.29
CA GLU A 406 1.47 7.83 -25.22
C GLU A 406 2.70 6.90 -25.36
N SER A 407 3.22 6.40 -24.23
CA SER A 407 4.36 5.47 -24.23
C SER A 407 4.08 4.16 -24.95
N ILE A 408 2.86 3.62 -24.83
CA ILE A 408 2.46 2.38 -25.51
C ILE A 408 2.26 2.62 -27.00
N ASP A 409 1.61 3.73 -27.39
CA ASP A 409 1.39 4.07 -28.82
C ASP A 409 2.70 4.20 -29.58
N ASP A 410 3.67 4.90 -29.00
CA ASP A 410 4.98 5.17 -29.60
C ASP A 410 5.98 4.01 -29.42
N PHE A 411 5.65 2.97 -28.65
CA PHE A 411 6.59 1.92 -28.29
C PHE A 411 6.89 0.99 -29.46
N ASP A 412 8.17 0.95 -29.88
CA ASP A 412 8.67 -0.01 -30.86
C ASP A 412 8.88 -1.38 -30.21
N CYS A 413 8.08 -2.35 -30.62
CA CYS A 413 8.19 -3.75 -30.18
C CYS A 413 9.36 -4.50 -30.84
N GLY A 414 10.19 -3.86 -31.67
CA GLY A 414 11.36 -4.49 -32.28
C GLY A 414 11.03 -5.68 -33.17
N GLY A 415 9.89 -5.66 -33.86
CA GLY A 415 9.42 -6.76 -34.73
C GLY A 415 8.84 -7.96 -33.99
N LYS A 416 8.68 -7.92 -32.66
CA LYS A 416 8.05 -8.97 -31.84
C LYS A 416 6.54 -8.98 -32.05
N ASP A 417 5.91 -10.16 -32.04
CA ASP A 417 4.46 -10.31 -32.15
C ASP A 417 3.76 -10.05 -30.81
N ILE A 418 3.70 -8.76 -30.44
CA ILE A 418 2.92 -8.33 -29.26
C ILE A 418 1.48 -8.12 -29.69
N ARG A 419 0.54 -8.89 -29.12
CA ARG A 419 -0.89 -8.81 -29.42
C ARG A 419 -1.61 -7.75 -28.59
N ALA A 420 -1.33 -7.71 -27.30
CA ALA A 420 -1.96 -6.78 -26.38
C ALA A 420 -1.04 -6.42 -25.22
N ILE A 421 -1.29 -5.26 -24.61
CA ILE A 421 -0.72 -4.81 -23.36
C ILE A 421 -1.87 -4.47 -22.42
N TYR A 422 -1.94 -5.13 -21.27
CA TYR A 422 -2.88 -4.86 -20.20
C TYR A 422 -2.17 -4.11 -19.09
N CYS A 423 -2.74 -2.97 -18.69
CA CYS A 423 -2.23 -2.16 -17.60
C CYS A 423 -3.20 -2.23 -16.42
N HIS A 424 -2.80 -2.89 -15.34
CA HIS A 424 -3.58 -3.08 -14.12
C HIS A 424 -3.19 -2.02 -13.10
N ALA A 425 -4.02 -1.00 -12.96
CA ALA A 425 -3.89 0.04 -11.96
C ALA A 425 -4.62 -0.40 -10.69
N ILE A 426 -3.91 -0.51 -9.58
CA ILE A 426 -4.44 -1.00 -8.30
C ILE A 426 -4.29 0.09 -7.25
N GLN A 427 -5.38 0.45 -6.59
CA GLN A 427 -5.41 1.44 -5.52
C GLN A 427 -5.82 0.80 -4.20
N PRO A 428 -4.87 0.37 -3.37
CA PRO A 428 -5.19 0.08 -1.99
C PRO A 428 -5.43 1.37 -1.23
N SER A 429 -6.58 1.50 -0.62
CA SER A 429 -6.92 2.61 0.25
C SER A 429 -7.28 2.13 1.65
N VAL A 430 -7.09 3.00 2.64
CA VAL A 430 -7.37 2.73 4.03
C VAL A 430 -8.20 3.87 4.58
N SER A 431 -9.34 3.55 5.15
CA SER A 431 -10.14 4.46 5.94
C SER A 431 -9.70 4.45 7.42
N GLU A 432 -10.47 5.06 8.30
CA GLU A 432 -10.19 5.05 9.75
C GLU A 432 -10.24 3.65 10.35
N GLU A 433 -11.14 2.81 9.87
CA GLU A 433 -11.49 1.51 10.48
C GLU A 433 -11.37 0.34 9.52
N ASP A 434 -11.29 0.59 8.20
CA ASP A 434 -11.34 -0.45 7.19
C ASP A 434 -10.37 -0.16 6.02
N TRP A 435 -10.31 -1.09 5.09
CA TRP A 435 -9.53 -0.96 3.87
C TRP A 435 -10.39 -1.32 2.66
N GLU A 436 -10.05 -0.71 1.55
CA GLU A 436 -10.67 -0.92 0.26
C GLU A 436 -9.62 -1.16 -0.81
N ILE A 437 -10.01 -1.75 -1.91
CA ILE A 437 -9.17 -1.88 -3.08
C ILE A 437 -9.99 -1.53 -4.33
N ALA A 438 -9.42 -0.68 -5.18
CA ALA A 438 -9.94 -0.41 -6.49
C ALA A 438 -8.98 -0.96 -7.56
N GLU A 439 -9.53 -1.53 -8.62
CA GLU A 439 -8.78 -2.02 -9.77
C GLU A 439 -9.35 -1.42 -11.04
N THR A 440 -8.47 -0.88 -11.89
CA THR A 440 -8.80 -0.46 -13.25
C THR A 440 -7.86 -1.13 -14.23
N THR A 441 -8.39 -1.90 -15.17
CA THR A 441 -7.61 -2.51 -16.25
C THR A 441 -7.77 -1.73 -17.55
N ILE A 442 -6.67 -1.15 -18.04
CA ILE A 442 -6.62 -0.46 -19.34
C ILE A 442 -6.01 -1.41 -20.37
N ARG A 443 -6.63 -1.49 -21.54
CA ARG A 443 -6.32 -2.47 -22.60
C ARG A 443 -5.80 -1.74 -23.82
N PHE A 444 -4.65 -2.18 -24.33
CA PHE A 444 -4.06 -1.66 -25.56
C PHE A 444 -3.83 -2.78 -26.56
N GLY A 445 -4.50 -2.73 -27.71
CA GLY A 445 -4.21 -3.61 -28.83
C GLY A 445 -2.92 -3.21 -29.52
N LYS A 446 -2.16 -4.17 -30.01
CA LYS A 446 -0.97 -3.97 -30.84
C LYS A 446 -1.05 -4.81 -32.10
N ASN A 447 -0.36 -4.41 -33.15
CA ASN A 447 -0.29 -5.14 -34.42
C ASN A 447 -1.67 -5.50 -35.02
N GLY A 448 -2.70 -4.69 -34.75
CA GLY A 448 -4.06 -4.89 -35.26
C GLY A 448 -4.90 -5.91 -34.49
N TYR A 449 -4.44 -6.37 -33.33
CA TYR A 449 -5.20 -7.24 -32.44
C TYR A 449 -6.12 -6.43 -31.52
N GLU A 450 -7.33 -6.99 -31.27
CA GLU A 450 -8.28 -6.43 -30.31
C GLU A 450 -8.18 -7.16 -28.97
N PRO A 451 -7.81 -6.47 -27.88
CA PRO A 451 -7.56 -7.11 -26.57
C PRO A 451 -8.78 -7.84 -26.01
N THR A 452 -9.99 -7.33 -26.25
CA THR A 452 -11.25 -7.92 -25.79
C THR A 452 -11.51 -9.34 -26.31
N ASN A 453 -10.88 -9.73 -27.41
CA ASN A 453 -10.97 -11.07 -27.94
C ASN A 453 -10.10 -12.09 -27.19
N ILE A 454 -9.12 -11.62 -26.39
CA ILE A 454 -8.20 -12.48 -25.63
C ILE A 454 -8.80 -12.83 -24.27
N LEU A 455 -9.25 -11.82 -23.54
CA LEU A 455 -9.83 -11.98 -22.20
C LEU A 455 -11.22 -11.38 -22.16
N SER A 456 -12.22 -12.20 -21.86
CA SER A 456 -13.57 -11.75 -21.57
C SER A 456 -13.70 -11.21 -20.14
N HIS A 457 -12.77 -11.60 -19.27
CA HIS A 457 -12.72 -11.24 -17.85
C HIS A 457 -11.27 -10.97 -17.49
N ASP A 458 -10.93 -9.74 -17.23
CA ASP A 458 -9.55 -9.28 -17.06
C ASP A 458 -9.27 -8.54 -15.74
N LEU A 459 -10.21 -8.57 -14.79
CA LEU A 459 -9.95 -8.16 -13.43
C LEU A 459 -9.18 -9.27 -12.68
N LEU A 460 -8.16 -8.87 -11.96
CA LEU A 460 -7.27 -9.76 -11.21
C LEU A 460 -7.83 -10.09 -9.83
N LEU A 461 -8.38 -9.06 -9.15
CA LEU A 461 -8.79 -9.09 -7.76
C LEU A 461 -10.31 -9.13 -7.60
N ASP A 462 -11.02 -9.41 -8.69
CA ASP A 462 -12.48 -9.51 -8.73
C ASP A 462 -13.03 -10.33 -7.57
N GLU A 463 -13.88 -9.71 -6.75
CA GLU A 463 -14.55 -10.31 -5.59
C GLU A 463 -16.07 -10.34 -5.74
N GLU A 464 -16.72 -11.27 -5.04
CA GLU A 464 -18.16 -11.32 -4.95
C GLU A 464 -18.67 -10.03 -4.28
N GLY A 465 -19.51 -9.28 -4.99
CA GLY A 465 -19.95 -7.94 -4.55
C GLY A 465 -19.13 -6.79 -5.12
N THR A 466 -18.13 -7.05 -5.97
CA THR A 466 -17.38 -6.00 -6.68
C THR A 466 -18.32 -5.12 -7.50
N VAL A 467 -18.24 -3.81 -7.30
CA VAL A 467 -18.89 -2.83 -8.16
C VAL A 467 -17.99 -2.60 -9.37
N ILE A 468 -18.47 -3.01 -10.55
CA ILE A 468 -17.75 -2.74 -11.79
C ILE A 468 -18.24 -1.39 -12.33
N SER A 469 -17.32 -0.42 -12.37
CA SER A 469 -17.54 0.88 -12.99
C SER A 469 -17.04 0.87 -14.44
N GLU A 470 -17.70 1.65 -15.32
CA GLU A 470 -17.23 1.91 -16.68
C GLU A 470 -16.07 2.92 -16.71
N ASP A 471 -15.83 3.60 -15.59
CA ASP A 471 -14.82 4.65 -15.44
C ASP A 471 -13.59 4.18 -14.66
N THR A 472 -12.55 4.96 -14.69
CA THR A 472 -11.33 4.71 -13.91
C THR A 472 -11.54 5.17 -12.46
N HIS A 473 -11.00 4.43 -11.48
CA HIS A 473 -11.15 4.80 -10.08
C HIS A 473 -10.56 6.19 -9.76
N TRP A 474 -9.50 6.64 -10.43
CA TRP A 474 -9.00 8.01 -10.21
C TRP A 474 -9.91 9.09 -10.79
N ASN A 475 -10.76 8.79 -11.77
CA ASN A 475 -11.78 9.73 -12.22
C ASN A 475 -12.91 9.83 -11.20
N GLU A 476 -13.31 8.73 -10.60
CA GLU A 476 -14.28 8.71 -9.50
C GLU A 476 -13.76 9.52 -8.31
N ASP A 477 -12.49 9.33 -7.91
CA ASP A 477 -11.82 10.10 -6.87
C ASP A 477 -11.78 11.60 -7.19
N PHE A 478 -11.49 11.96 -8.45
CA PHE A 478 -11.48 13.35 -8.89
C PHE A 478 -12.87 13.98 -8.81
N GLN A 479 -13.91 13.27 -9.24
CA GLN A 479 -15.29 13.73 -9.14
C GLN A 479 -15.74 13.86 -7.67
N ALA A 480 -15.29 12.98 -6.80
CA ALA A 480 -15.54 13.11 -5.36
C ALA A 480 -14.86 14.36 -4.79
N MET A 481 -13.60 14.61 -5.15
CA MET A 481 -12.85 15.81 -4.73
C MET A 481 -13.52 17.13 -5.15
N LEU A 482 -14.13 17.17 -6.35
CA LEU A 482 -14.82 18.38 -6.82
C LEU A 482 -16.14 18.67 -6.09
N LYS A 483 -16.70 17.69 -5.38
CA LYS A 483 -17.96 17.83 -4.63
C LYS A 483 -17.74 18.24 -3.17
N MET A 484 -16.50 18.17 -2.68
CA MET A 484 -16.08 18.60 -1.34
C MET A 484 -15.76 20.11 -1.32
#